data_f747595c0cd1d3551c4b1e0cc3da6250
#
_entry.id   f747595c0cd1d3551c4b1e0cc3da6250
#
_cell.length_a   1.000
_cell.length_b   1.000
_cell.length_c   1.000
_cell.angle_alpha   90.00
_cell.angle_beta   90.00
_cell.angle_gamma   90.00
#
_symmetry.space_group_name_H-M   'P 1'
#
loop_
_entity.id
_entity.type
_entity.pdbx_description
1 polymer ?
#
loop_
_entity_poly.entity_id
_entity_poly.type
_entity_poly.pdbx_seq_one_letter_code
_entity_poly.pdbx_strand_id
1 'polypeptide(L)'
;MSDMRELLRANDPVLLSAVGALLDGAGIPHLLLDQNMSVMEGSLGIIARRVLVHDDDMRAARRVLEDAGLAHELRPDTEVTEDAALGGRIRLRQPRKGHRFGHDAILLAAATQAGAGEQVVDLGAGVGAAGIALAARLADVRVTLAEIDSRLVELAEENIRLNELEGRVNAVQVDAGASAWALSAVGLEAGTAAGVMMNPPFNDPTVHRASPDAARARAHVARADTLATWIGAAHRLLAPGGALTVIWRADGLQDLLGDLEPDFGAARILPILPRPRAPAIRVIVGAIKDSGTPPTTLPSLVLNDADNRPSAAAEAILREGATLPLAAPA
;
A
#
# COMPACT_ATOMS: atom_id res chain seq x y z
N MET A 1 -17.38 11.76 -20.57
CA MET A 1 -18.03 10.50 -21.03
C MET A 1 -17.38 9.41 -20.19
N SER A 2 -18.14 8.80 -19.28
CA SER A 2 -17.62 7.73 -18.42
C SER A 2 -17.29 6.53 -19.30
N ASP A 3 -16.10 6.00 -19.13
CA ASP A 3 -15.56 4.93 -19.93
C ASP A 3 -16.21 3.59 -19.52
N MET A 4 -16.96 2.96 -20.44
CA MET A 4 -17.50 1.63 -20.23
C MET A 4 -16.46 0.59 -20.63
N ARG A 5 -16.20 -0.39 -19.76
CA ARG A 5 -15.19 -1.44 -19.98
C ARG A 5 -15.81 -2.83 -20.02
N GLU A 6 -15.19 -3.71 -20.79
CA GLU A 6 -15.63 -5.09 -20.93
C GLU A 6 -15.23 -5.92 -19.71
N LEU A 7 -16.24 -6.42 -18.98
CA LEU A 7 -16.10 -7.28 -17.82
C LEU A 7 -15.86 -8.74 -18.23
N LEU A 8 -16.69 -9.24 -19.11
CA LEU A 8 -16.58 -10.59 -19.69
C LEU A 8 -17.18 -10.67 -21.09
N ARG A 9 -16.92 -11.77 -21.76
CA ARG A 9 -17.47 -12.11 -23.09
C ARG A 9 -17.91 -13.56 -23.09
N ALA A 10 -19.18 -13.82 -23.45
CA ALA A 10 -19.72 -15.15 -23.50
C ALA A 10 -20.78 -15.29 -24.60
N ASN A 11 -20.99 -16.53 -25.06
CA ASN A 11 -22.10 -16.89 -25.94
C ASN A 11 -23.25 -17.60 -25.21
N ASP A 12 -22.98 -18.10 -24.00
CA ASP A 12 -23.97 -18.79 -23.17
C ASP A 12 -25.02 -17.82 -22.63
N PRO A 13 -26.29 -17.89 -23.04
CA PRO A 13 -27.36 -17.01 -22.59
C PRO A 13 -27.70 -17.21 -21.11
N VAL A 14 -27.48 -18.42 -20.56
CA VAL A 14 -27.73 -18.73 -19.16
C VAL A 14 -26.69 -18.00 -18.26
N LEU A 15 -25.42 -18.12 -18.67
CA LEU A 15 -24.33 -17.39 -17.99
C LEU A 15 -24.57 -15.87 -18.02
N LEU A 16 -24.89 -15.30 -19.18
CA LEU A 16 -25.14 -13.87 -19.34
C LEU A 16 -26.33 -13.39 -18.49
N SER A 17 -27.39 -14.19 -18.40
CA SER A 17 -28.55 -13.91 -17.54
C SER A 17 -28.19 -13.96 -16.05
N ALA A 18 -27.39 -14.96 -15.64
CA ALA A 18 -26.90 -15.08 -14.27
C ALA A 18 -26.01 -13.90 -13.87
N VAL A 19 -25.07 -13.51 -14.75
CA VAL A 19 -24.18 -12.36 -14.56
C VAL A 19 -25.01 -11.06 -14.42
N GLY A 20 -25.97 -10.83 -15.31
CA GLY A 20 -26.86 -9.66 -15.22
C GLY A 20 -27.61 -9.61 -13.89
N ALA A 21 -28.20 -10.72 -13.45
CA ALA A 21 -28.91 -10.79 -12.18
C ALA A 21 -28.01 -10.53 -10.96
N LEU A 22 -26.76 -11.00 -10.99
CA LEU A 22 -25.78 -10.75 -9.92
C LEU A 22 -25.38 -9.27 -9.87
N LEU A 23 -25.15 -8.64 -11.02
CA LEU A 23 -24.80 -7.21 -11.09
C LEU A 23 -25.99 -6.33 -10.68
N ASP A 24 -27.21 -6.66 -11.12
CA ASP A 24 -28.43 -5.97 -10.70
C ASP A 24 -28.66 -6.10 -9.18
N GLY A 25 -28.46 -7.30 -8.65
CA GLY A 25 -28.57 -7.55 -7.20
C GLY A 25 -27.56 -6.75 -6.36
N ALA A 26 -26.42 -6.43 -6.93
CA ALA A 26 -25.38 -5.59 -6.33
C ALA A 26 -25.55 -4.08 -6.65
N GLY A 27 -26.58 -3.70 -7.44
CA GLY A 27 -26.80 -2.30 -7.84
C GLY A 27 -25.77 -1.75 -8.82
N ILE A 28 -25.09 -2.62 -9.58
CA ILE A 28 -24.03 -2.25 -10.52
C ILE A 28 -24.62 -2.07 -11.93
N PRO A 29 -24.63 -0.84 -12.49
CA PRO A 29 -25.10 -0.59 -13.84
C PRO A 29 -24.24 -1.31 -14.87
N HIS A 30 -24.88 -2.03 -15.81
CA HIS A 30 -24.15 -2.76 -16.82
C HIS A 30 -24.85 -2.70 -18.19
N LEU A 31 -24.11 -2.96 -19.25
CA LEU A 31 -24.62 -3.03 -20.61
C LEU A 31 -24.27 -4.40 -21.21
N LEU A 32 -25.26 -5.01 -21.87
CA LEU A 32 -25.05 -6.20 -22.68
C LEU A 32 -25.06 -5.79 -24.16
N LEU A 33 -23.90 -5.82 -24.80
CA LEU A 33 -23.74 -5.51 -26.21
C LEU A 33 -23.76 -6.78 -27.08
N ASP A 34 -23.98 -6.57 -28.39
CA ASP A 34 -23.97 -7.60 -29.45
C ASP A 34 -25.08 -8.64 -29.33
N GLN A 35 -26.17 -8.33 -28.60
CA GLN A 35 -27.34 -9.23 -28.48
C GLN A 35 -28.01 -9.57 -29.81
N ASN A 36 -28.04 -8.63 -30.75
CA ASN A 36 -28.77 -8.76 -32.01
C ASN A 36 -27.90 -9.24 -33.18
N MET A 37 -26.58 -9.27 -33.05
CA MET A 37 -25.66 -9.65 -34.14
C MET A 37 -25.72 -11.16 -34.44
N SER A 38 -25.92 -11.98 -33.42
CA SER A 38 -26.02 -13.43 -33.60
C SER A 38 -27.30 -13.90 -34.35
N VAL A 39 -28.33 -13.03 -34.35
CA VAL A 39 -29.59 -13.32 -35.07
C VAL A 39 -29.44 -13.05 -36.57
N MET A 40 -28.64 -12.07 -36.96
CA MET A 40 -28.39 -11.73 -38.37
C MET A 40 -27.43 -12.70 -39.07
N GLU A 41 -26.60 -13.41 -38.33
CA GLU A 41 -25.60 -14.37 -38.87
C GLU A 41 -26.05 -15.83 -38.81
N GLY A 42 -27.32 -16.14 -38.68
CA GLY A 42 -27.86 -17.51 -38.73
C GLY A 42 -27.43 -18.43 -37.58
N SER A 43 -27.30 -17.92 -36.36
CA SER A 43 -27.03 -18.68 -35.12
C SER A 43 -25.66 -19.36 -35.03
N LEU A 44 -24.67 -18.96 -35.81
CA LEU A 44 -23.34 -19.59 -35.76
C LEU A 44 -22.49 -19.17 -34.53
N GLY A 45 -22.96 -18.23 -33.68
CA GLY A 45 -22.28 -17.85 -32.43
C GLY A 45 -20.87 -17.29 -32.60
N ILE A 46 -20.55 -16.73 -33.77
CA ILE A 46 -19.21 -16.24 -34.11
C ILE A 46 -18.84 -14.98 -33.29
N ILE A 47 -19.84 -14.12 -32.99
CA ILE A 47 -19.64 -12.90 -32.21
C ILE A 47 -20.16 -13.10 -30.79
N ALA A 48 -19.25 -13.24 -29.84
CA ALA A 48 -19.60 -13.37 -28.45
C ALA A 48 -20.14 -12.06 -27.89
N ARG A 49 -21.23 -12.14 -27.11
CA ARG A 49 -21.84 -11.00 -26.41
C ARG A 49 -20.92 -10.50 -25.33
N ARG A 50 -20.92 -9.16 -25.14
CA ARG A 50 -20.03 -8.48 -24.18
C ARG A 50 -20.85 -7.86 -23.06
N VAL A 51 -20.44 -8.13 -21.82
CA VAL A 51 -20.95 -7.40 -20.63
C VAL A 51 -19.98 -6.27 -20.34
N LEU A 52 -20.47 -5.05 -20.32
CA LEU A 52 -19.71 -3.85 -19.98
C LEU A 52 -20.25 -3.25 -18.70
N VAL A 53 -19.34 -2.72 -17.90
CA VAL A 53 -19.62 -1.92 -16.70
C VAL A 53 -18.83 -0.63 -16.75
N HIS A 54 -19.20 0.36 -15.95
CA HIS A 54 -18.41 1.57 -15.77
C HIS A 54 -17.04 1.22 -15.20
N ASP A 55 -16.02 1.98 -15.58
CA ASP A 55 -14.65 1.78 -15.09
C ASP A 55 -14.60 1.85 -13.55
N ASP A 56 -15.35 2.76 -12.96
CA ASP A 56 -15.46 2.93 -11.52
C ASP A 56 -16.08 1.70 -10.82
N ASP A 57 -17.00 0.99 -11.50
CA ASP A 57 -17.70 -0.20 -10.98
C ASP A 57 -16.99 -1.52 -11.32
N MET A 58 -15.94 -1.50 -12.16
CA MET A 58 -15.28 -2.70 -12.68
C MET A 58 -14.84 -3.67 -11.58
N ARG A 59 -14.28 -3.17 -10.50
CA ARG A 59 -13.79 -4.01 -9.40
C ARG A 59 -14.92 -4.60 -8.57
N ALA A 60 -15.93 -3.78 -8.25
CA ALA A 60 -17.10 -4.28 -7.55
C ALA A 60 -17.79 -5.39 -8.36
N ALA A 61 -17.92 -5.17 -9.67
CA ALA A 61 -18.47 -6.16 -10.59
C ALA A 61 -17.63 -7.47 -10.63
N ARG A 62 -16.31 -7.36 -10.67
CA ARG A 62 -15.41 -8.53 -10.63
C ARG A 62 -15.57 -9.29 -9.32
N ARG A 63 -15.57 -8.60 -8.17
CA ARG A 63 -15.75 -9.23 -6.85
C ARG A 63 -17.06 -10.01 -6.78
N VAL A 64 -18.16 -9.41 -7.22
CA VAL A 64 -19.48 -10.08 -7.25
C VAL A 64 -19.44 -11.37 -8.03
N LEU A 65 -18.75 -11.39 -9.17
CA LEU A 65 -18.64 -12.60 -10.01
C LEU A 65 -17.63 -13.61 -9.44
N GLU A 66 -16.56 -13.17 -8.84
CA GLU A 66 -15.58 -14.03 -8.14
C GLU A 66 -16.24 -14.73 -6.94
N ASP A 67 -17.01 -14.02 -6.13
CA ASP A 67 -17.76 -14.56 -4.98
C ASP A 67 -18.84 -15.56 -5.43
N ALA A 68 -19.39 -15.39 -6.64
CA ALA A 68 -20.32 -16.33 -7.27
C ALA A 68 -19.62 -17.53 -7.97
N GLY A 69 -18.30 -17.65 -7.88
CA GLY A 69 -17.53 -18.73 -8.51
C GLY A 69 -17.30 -18.57 -10.02
N LEU A 70 -17.57 -17.40 -10.57
CA LEU A 70 -17.43 -17.07 -12.00
C LEU A 70 -16.12 -16.39 -12.38
N ALA A 71 -15.10 -16.47 -11.52
CA ALA A 71 -13.79 -15.85 -11.76
C ALA A 71 -13.15 -16.26 -13.10
N HIS A 72 -13.39 -17.51 -13.54
CA HIS A 72 -12.84 -18.06 -14.78
C HIS A 72 -13.47 -17.48 -16.06
N GLU A 73 -14.63 -16.83 -15.96
CA GLU A 73 -15.32 -16.16 -17.06
C GLU A 73 -14.86 -14.70 -17.25
N LEU A 74 -14.21 -14.13 -16.22
CA LEU A 74 -13.76 -12.75 -16.25
C LEU A 74 -12.58 -12.55 -17.21
N ARG A 75 -12.60 -11.48 -17.98
CA ARG A 75 -11.41 -11.07 -18.73
C ARG A 75 -10.26 -10.73 -17.76
N PRO A 76 -9.01 -11.07 -18.12
CA PRO A 76 -7.85 -10.60 -17.35
C PRO A 76 -7.90 -9.09 -17.15
N ASP A 77 -7.71 -8.61 -15.93
CA ASP A 77 -7.59 -7.19 -15.69
C ASP A 77 -6.23 -6.71 -16.21
N THR A 78 -6.24 -6.07 -17.38
CA THR A 78 -5.01 -5.58 -18.03
C THR A 78 -4.40 -4.39 -17.33
N GLU A 79 -5.09 -3.78 -16.35
CA GLU A 79 -4.61 -2.63 -15.58
C GLU A 79 -3.95 -3.03 -14.25
N VAL A 80 -4.13 -4.26 -13.81
CA VAL A 80 -3.53 -4.82 -12.60
C VAL A 80 -2.49 -5.87 -12.98
N THR A 81 -1.38 -5.90 -12.26
CA THR A 81 -0.39 -6.99 -12.31
C THR A 81 -0.32 -7.65 -10.95
N GLU A 82 0.04 -8.93 -10.92
CA GLU A 82 0.34 -9.66 -9.71
C GLU A 82 1.83 -9.93 -9.65
N ASP A 83 2.47 -9.49 -8.56
CA ASP A 83 3.91 -9.58 -8.36
C ASP A 83 4.22 -10.30 -7.05
N ALA A 84 5.25 -11.13 -7.06
CA ALA A 84 5.73 -11.82 -5.86
C ALA A 84 6.74 -10.97 -5.10
N ALA A 85 6.69 -11.01 -3.76
CA ALA A 85 7.67 -10.40 -2.88
C ALA A 85 8.09 -11.36 -1.75
N LEU A 86 9.11 -11.00 -0.97
CA LEU A 86 9.67 -11.84 0.08
C LEU A 86 10.02 -13.26 -0.40
N GLY A 87 10.70 -13.35 -1.55
CA GLY A 87 11.07 -14.65 -2.12
C GLY A 87 9.87 -15.51 -2.56
N GLY A 88 8.74 -14.89 -2.86
CA GLY A 88 7.50 -15.56 -3.27
C GLY A 88 6.56 -15.91 -2.12
N ARG A 89 6.88 -15.53 -0.86
CA ARG A 89 6.02 -15.80 0.30
C ARG A 89 4.77 -14.95 0.34
N ILE A 90 4.78 -13.80 -0.32
CA ILE A 90 3.60 -12.96 -0.52
C ILE A 90 3.41 -12.65 -2.00
N ARG A 91 2.16 -12.49 -2.40
CA ARG A 91 1.75 -12.07 -3.74
C ARG A 91 0.92 -10.81 -3.62
N LEU A 92 1.17 -9.84 -4.49
CA LEU A 92 0.54 -8.53 -4.42
C LEU A 92 0.04 -8.10 -5.79
N ARG A 93 -1.24 -7.82 -5.86
CA ARG A 93 -1.89 -7.16 -6.99
C ARG A 93 -1.70 -5.67 -6.88
N GLN A 94 -1.31 -5.03 -7.97
CA GLN A 94 -1.05 -3.60 -7.99
C GLN A 94 -1.33 -3.01 -9.38
N PRO A 95 -1.58 -1.70 -9.49
CA PRO A 95 -1.80 -1.05 -10.77
C PRO A 95 -0.60 -1.25 -11.70
N ARG A 96 -0.89 -1.51 -12.98
CA ARG A 96 0.16 -1.61 -14.02
C ARG A 96 0.87 -0.27 -14.24
N LYS A 97 0.17 0.85 -14.03
CA LYS A 97 0.66 2.22 -14.16
C LYS A 97 0.45 2.98 -12.86
N GLY A 98 1.28 3.98 -12.61
CA GLY A 98 1.24 4.78 -11.37
C GLY A 98 2.24 4.30 -10.33
N HIS A 99 1.95 4.59 -9.07
CA HIS A 99 2.81 4.17 -7.97
C HIS A 99 2.72 2.66 -7.77
N ARG A 100 3.87 2.01 -7.77
CA ARG A 100 4.02 0.57 -7.54
C ARG A 100 4.90 0.35 -6.32
N PHE A 101 4.63 -0.71 -5.55
CA PHE A 101 5.48 -1.04 -4.42
C PHE A 101 6.90 -1.42 -4.91
N GLY A 102 7.89 -1.09 -4.10
CA GLY A 102 9.30 -1.39 -4.34
C GLY A 102 9.97 -1.92 -3.09
N HIS A 103 11.29 -1.93 -3.10
CA HIS A 103 12.09 -2.36 -1.95
C HIS A 103 11.78 -1.57 -0.68
N ASP A 104 11.39 -0.29 -0.79
CA ASP A 104 11.07 0.58 0.34
C ASP A 104 9.98 -0.03 1.24
N ALA A 105 8.95 -0.64 0.67
CA ALA A 105 7.88 -1.29 1.44
C ALA A 105 8.40 -2.50 2.26
N ILE A 106 9.25 -3.33 1.64
CA ILE A 106 9.82 -4.51 2.31
C ILE A 106 10.84 -4.12 3.38
N LEU A 107 11.65 -3.10 3.10
CA LEU A 107 12.60 -2.55 4.07
C LEU A 107 11.88 -1.92 5.26
N LEU A 108 10.79 -1.18 5.03
CA LEU A 108 9.94 -0.62 6.08
C LEU A 108 9.35 -1.72 6.97
N ALA A 109 8.77 -2.76 6.36
CA ALA A 109 8.25 -3.91 7.08
C ALA A 109 9.34 -4.64 7.89
N ALA A 110 10.55 -4.80 7.33
CA ALA A 110 11.67 -5.45 8.01
C ALA A 110 12.18 -4.64 9.22
N ALA A 111 12.05 -3.33 9.16
CA ALA A 111 12.48 -2.40 10.21
C ALA A 111 11.43 -2.25 11.32
N THR A 112 10.15 -2.50 11.02
CA THR A 112 9.06 -2.38 11.97
C THR A 112 9.02 -3.59 12.90
N GLN A 113 8.95 -3.33 14.21
CA GLN A 113 8.86 -4.33 15.26
C GLN A 113 7.50 -4.22 15.95
N ALA A 114 6.98 -5.35 16.37
CA ALA A 114 5.79 -5.45 17.22
C ALA A 114 5.79 -6.78 17.98
N GLY A 115 5.23 -6.78 19.16
CA GLY A 115 4.99 -7.97 19.97
C GLY A 115 3.75 -8.76 19.52
N ALA A 116 3.61 -9.97 20.06
CA ALA A 116 2.45 -10.82 19.80
C ALA A 116 1.15 -10.12 20.27
N GLY A 117 0.14 -10.11 19.43
CA GLY A 117 -1.17 -9.47 19.69
C GLY A 117 -1.19 -7.96 19.55
N GLU A 118 -0.07 -7.31 19.35
CA GLU A 118 0.00 -5.86 19.19
C GLU A 118 -0.56 -5.41 17.84
N GLN A 119 -1.08 -4.17 17.85
CA GLN A 119 -1.61 -3.51 16.64
C GLN A 119 -0.57 -2.57 16.06
N VAL A 120 -0.36 -2.72 14.75
CA VAL A 120 0.44 -1.80 13.93
C VAL A 120 -0.45 -1.15 12.88
N VAL A 121 -0.27 0.14 12.65
CA VAL A 121 -0.93 0.87 11.55
C VAL A 121 0.08 1.15 10.44
N ASP A 122 -0.24 0.74 9.22
CA ASP A 122 0.48 1.14 8.00
C ASP A 122 -0.24 2.36 7.41
N LEU A 123 0.35 3.54 7.63
CA LEU A 123 -0.26 4.81 7.25
C LEU A 123 0.13 5.19 5.83
N GLY A 124 -0.85 5.32 4.94
CA GLY A 124 -0.65 5.47 3.49
C GLY A 124 -0.21 4.15 2.86
N ALA A 125 -0.91 3.08 3.19
CA ALA A 125 -0.52 1.71 2.87
C ALA A 125 -0.46 1.36 1.38
N GLY A 126 -1.08 2.18 0.50
CA GLY A 126 -1.22 1.86 -0.90
C GLY A 126 -1.96 0.54 -1.10
N VAL A 127 -1.35 -0.38 -1.85
CA VAL A 127 -1.89 -1.74 -2.04
C VAL A 127 -1.61 -2.68 -0.86
N GLY A 128 -1.10 -2.17 0.27
CA GLY A 128 -0.84 -2.92 1.49
C GLY A 128 0.50 -3.62 1.55
N ALA A 129 1.45 -3.28 0.67
CA ALA A 129 2.68 -4.05 0.52
C ALA A 129 3.52 -4.15 1.81
N ALA A 130 3.69 -3.05 2.55
CA ALA A 130 4.48 -3.04 3.77
C ALA A 130 3.74 -3.75 4.92
N GLY A 131 2.45 -3.47 5.12
CA GLY A 131 1.66 -4.10 6.18
C GLY A 131 1.47 -5.60 5.98
N ILE A 132 1.24 -6.05 4.75
CA ILE A 132 1.16 -7.48 4.41
C ILE A 132 2.51 -8.16 4.62
N ALA A 133 3.62 -7.52 4.20
CA ALA A 133 4.97 -8.06 4.45
C ALA A 133 5.29 -8.15 5.94
N LEU A 134 4.86 -7.18 6.74
CA LEU A 134 4.98 -7.22 8.20
C LEU A 134 4.19 -8.40 8.79
N ALA A 135 2.91 -8.54 8.41
CA ALA A 135 2.05 -9.62 8.89
C ALA A 135 2.53 -11.01 8.45
N ALA A 136 3.14 -11.14 7.26
CA ALA A 136 3.76 -12.38 6.81
C ALA A 136 5.04 -12.73 7.61
N ARG A 137 5.73 -11.74 8.16
CA ARG A 137 6.94 -11.91 8.97
C ARG A 137 6.63 -12.17 10.44
N LEU A 138 5.60 -11.53 10.98
CA LEU A 138 5.21 -11.61 12.39
C LEU A 138 3.83 -12.29 12.50
N ALA A 139 3.82 -13.54 12.95
CA ALA A 139 2.64 -14.40 12.93
C ALA A 139 1.45 -13.85 13.76
N ASP A 140 1.73 -13.19 14.88
CA ASP A 140 0.71 -12.79 15.85
C ASP A 140 0.42 -11.29 15.87
N VAL A 141 0.95 -10.52 14.89
CA VAL A 141 0.69 -9.07 14.81
C VAL A 141 -0.64 -8.81 14.11
N ARG A 142 -1.34 -7.74 14.54
CA ARG A 142 -2.50 -7.20 13.85
C ARG A 142 -2.09 -5.95 13.07
N VAL A 143 -2.53 -5.83 11.83
CA VAL A 143 -2.16 -4.68 10.99
C VAL A 143 -3.41 -4.03 10.41
N THR A 144 -3.52 -2.71 10.55
CA THR A 144 -4.51 -1.91 9.84
C THR A 144 -3.82 -1.11 8.75
N LEU A 145 -4.23 -1.34 7.51
CA LEU A 145 -3.79 -0.63 6.32
C LEU A 145 -4.67 0.60 6.12
N ALA A 146 -4.15 1.80 6.36
CA ALA A 146 -4.88 3.05 6.21
C ALA A 146 -4.48 3.73 4.89
N GLU A 147 -5.42 3.94 3.97
CA GLU A 147 -5.17 4.50 2.65
C GLU A 147 -6.31 5.43 2.24
N ILE A 148 -6.00 6.54 1.55
CA ILE A 148 -6.99 7.52 1.12
C ILE A 148 -7.67 7.14 -0.20
N ASP A 149 -6.95 6.50 -1.11
CA ASP A 149 -7.46 6.10 -2.42
C ASP A 149 -8.30 4.81 -2.30
N SER A 150 -9.61 4.91 -2.53
CA SER A 150 -10.53 3.78 -2.45
C SER A 150 -10.14 2.61 -3.36
N ARG A 151 -9.55 2.89 -4.53
CA ARG A 151 -9.09 1.85 -5.47
C ARG A 151 -7.89 1.08 -4.91
N LEU A 152 -7.00 1.76 -4.20
CA LEU A 152 -5.87 1.10 -3.54
C LEU A 152 -6.32 0.32 -2.30
N VAL A 153 -7.32 0.82 -1.55
CA VAL A 153 -7.95 0.08 -0.44
C VAL A 153 -8.56 -1.23 -0.93
N GLU A 154 -9.32 -1.22 -2.02
CA GLU A 154 -9.88 -2.43 -2.61
C GLU A 154 -8.81 -3.44 -3.03
N LEU A 155 -7.71 -2.96 -3.65
CA LEU A 155 -6.57 -3.82 -3.98
C LEU A 155 -5.87 -4.36 -2.73
N ALA A 156 -5.76 -3.55 -1.67
CA ALA A 156 -5.21 -4.01 -0.39
C ALA A 156 -6.06 -5.12 0.22
N GLU A 157 -7.40 -5.01 0.17
CA GLU A 157 -8.31 -6.07 0.60
C GLU A 157 -8.17 -7.35 -0.24
N GLU A 158 -8.04 -7.22 -1.57
CA GLU A 158 -7.74 -8.36 -2.44
C GLU A 158 -6.41 -9.02 -2.06
N ASN A 159 -5.39 -8.22 -1.78
CA ASN A 159 -4.07 -8.70 -1.38
C ASN A 159 -4.09 -9.37 0.00
N ILE A 160 -4.89 -8.86 0.95
CA ILE A 160 -5.11 -9.52 2.25
C ILE A 160 -5.66 -10.94 2.02
N ARG A 161 -6.72 -11.08 1.21
CA ARG A 161 -7.31 -12.39 0.88
C ARG A 161 -6.34 -13.30 0.12
N LEU A 162 -5.63 -12.76 -0.87
CA LEU A 162 -4.65 -13.50 -1.67
C LEU A 162 -3.53 -14.13 -0.82
N ASN A 163 -3.24 -13.53 0.35
CA ASN A 163 -2.21 -13.99 1.28
C ASN A 163 -2.78 -14.63 2.56
N GLU A 164 -4.10 -14.89 2.62
CA GLU A 164 -4.79 -15.57 3.73
C GLU A 164 -4.58 -14.84 5.08
N LEU A 165 -4.70 -13.49 5.08
CA LEU A 165 -4.42 -12.65 6.24
C LEU A 165 -5.65 -11.98 6.86
N GLU A 166 -6.89 -12.31 6.42
CA GLU A 166 -8.16 -11.66 6.84
C GLU A 166 -8.41 -11.68 8.35
N GLY A 167 -7.85 -12.65 9.06
CA GLY A 167 -7.97 -12.73 10.52
C GLY A 167 -7.08 -11.73 11.29
N ARG A 168 -6.13 -11.08 10.63
CA ARG A 168 -5.08 -10.27 11.26
C ARG A 168 -4.81 -8.93 10.59
N VAL A 169 -5.16 -8.81 9.32
CA VAL A 169 -4.96 -7.59 8.52
C VAL A 169 -6.31 -7.11 8.01
N ASN A 170 -6.54 -5.82 8.12
CA ASN A 170 -7.70 -5.15 7.52
C ASN A 170 -7.27 -3.87 6.81
N ALA A 171 -8.01 -3.45 5.81
CA ALA A 171 -7.81 -2.18 5.12
C ALA A 171 -8.96 -1.22 5.42
N VAL A 172 -8.64 0.07 5.57
CA VAL A 172 -9.62 1.13 5.82
C VAL A 172 -9.35 2.33 4.94
N GLN A 173 -10.41 2.94 4.42
CA GLN A 173 -10.28 4.17 3.65
C GLN A 173 -10.28 5.37 4.58
N VAL A 174 -9.15 6.06 4.66
CA VAL A 174 -9.02 7.28 5.48
C VAL A 174 -7.82 8.12 5.03
N ASP A 175 -7.95 9.44 5.15
CA ASP A 175 -6.84 10.38 4.99
C ASP A 175 -5.96 10.36 6.25
N ALA A 176 -4.64 10.27 6.11
CA ALA A 176 -3.69 10.40 7.20
C ALA A 176 -3.86 11.72 7.98
N GLY A 177 -4.22 12.82 7.28
CA GLY A 177 -4.51 14.12 7.86
C GLY A 177 -5.90 14.27 8.47
N ALA A 178 -6.73 13.22 8.49
CA ALA A 178 -8.08 13.28 9.00
C ALA A 178 -8.15 13.64 10.49
N SER A 179 -9.30 14.14 10.92
CA SER A 179 -9.56 14.42 12.33
C SER A 179 -9.55 13.14 13.18
N ALA A 180 -9.30 13.27 14.49
CA ALA A 180 -9.35 12.14 15.41
C ALA A 180 -10.70 11.39 15.35
N TRP A 181 -11.80 12.12 15.17
CA TRP A 181 -13.14 11.53 15.01
C TRP A 181 -13.22 10.68 13.74
N ALA A 182 -12.70 11.15 12.60
CA ALA A 182 -12.75 10.40 11.35
C ALA A 182 -11.86 9.15 11.39
N LEU A 183 -10.71 9.22 12.07
CA LEU A 183 -9.85 8.06 12.31
C LEU A 183 -10.55 7.02 13.19
N SER A 184 -11.17 7.45 14.31
CA SER A 184 -11.92 6.56 15.21
C SER A 184 -13.12 5.92 14.50
N ALA A 185 -13.81 6.63 13.60
CA ALA A 185 -14.94 6.10 12.84
C ALA A 185 -14.59 4.91 11.95
N VAL A 186 -13.30 4.73 11.60
CA VAL A 186 -12.80 3.57 10.84
C VAL A 186 -12.01 2.59 11.72
N GLY A 187 -12.11 2.71 13.05
CA GLY A 187 -11.46 1.81 14.02
C GLY A 187 -10.00 2.14 14.33
N LEU A 188 -9.52 3.32 13.95
CA LEU A 188 -8.19 3.83 14.30
C LEU A 188 -8.28 4.72 15.55
N GLU A 189 -8.34 4.08 16.70
CA GLU A 189 -8.47 4.78 17.99
C GLU A 189 -7.15 5.43 18.42
N ALA A 190 -7.26 6.66 18.97
CA ALA A 190 -6.11 7.38 19.47
C ALA A 190 -5.44 6.64 20.64
N GLY A 191 -4.12 6.58 20.65
CA GLY A 191 -3.35 6.03 21.76
C GLY A 191 -3.41 4.51 21.91
N THR A 192 -3.81 3.76 20.85
CA THR A 192 -3.97 2.29 20.94
C THR A 192 -2.95 1.49 20.15
N ALA A 193 -2.35 2.06 19.11
CA ALA A 193 -1.38 1.37 18.30
C ALA A 193 -0.03 1.22 19.03
N ALA A 194 0.52 0.03 19.06
CA ALA A 194 1.88 -0.22 19.55
C ALA A 194 2.93 0.28 18.55
N GLY A 195 2.60 0.23 17.26
CA GLY A 195 3.46 0.71 16.19
C GLY A 195 2.68 1.44 15.10
N VAL A 196 3.32 2.43 14.50
CA VAL A 196 2.90 3.03 13.23
C VAL A 196 4.08 2.94 12.27
N MET A 197 3.83 2.51 11.05
CA MET A 197 4.83 2.56 10.00
C MET A 197 4.30 3.38 8.84
N MET A 198 5.18 4.08 8.12
CA MET A 198 4.78 4.91 7.01
C MET A 198 5.88 5.11 5.97
N ASN A 199 5.46 5.21 4.72
CA ASN A 199 6.27 5.61 3.57
C ASN A 199 5.61 6.81 2.88
N PRO A 200 5.71 8.01 3.45
CA PRO A 200 4.98 9.17 2.95
C PRO A 200 5.36 9.51 1.50
N PRO A 201 4.47 10.15 0.72
CA PRO A 201 4.75 10.51 -0.66
C PRO A 201 5.91 11.51 -0.75
N PHE A 202 6.90 11.21 -1.59
CA PHE A 202 8.09 12.06 -1.75
C PHE A 202 7.90 13.24 -2.70
N ASN A 203 6.86 13.21 -3.54
CA ASN A 203 6.60 14.22 -4.56
C ASN A 203 5.17 14.74 -4.48
N ASP A 204 5.02 16.06 -4.53
CA ASP A 204 3.72 16.69 -4.76
C ASP A 204 3.38 16.61 -6.26
N PRO A 205 2.32 15.91 -6.67
CA PRO A 205 1.92 15.80 -8.07
C PRO A 205 1.51 17.14 -8.68
N THR A 206 1.23 18.17 -7.87
CA THR A 206 0.79 19.50 -8.35
C THR A 206 1.93 20.38 -8.88
N VAL A 207 3.20 20.01 -8.65
CA VAL A 207 4.36 20.86 -8.92
C VAL A 207 4.90 20.77 -10.36
N HIS A 208 4.44 19.86 -11.19
CA HIS A 208 5.00 19.62 -12.53
C HIS A 208 4.72 20.71 -13.60
N ARG A 209 4.07 21.84 -13.28
CA ARG A 209 3.70 22.89 -14.25
C ARG A 209 4.16 24.31 -13.91
N ALA A 210 5.02 24.52 -12.94
CA ALA A 210 5.47 25.86 -12.56
C ALA A 210 6.97 26.10 -12.85
N SER A 211 7.37 27.38 -12.95
CA SER A 211 8.77 27.82 -13.13
C SER A 211 9.71 27.12 -12.13
N PRO A 212 10.94 26.70 -12.55
CA PRO A 212 11.80 25.81 -11.76
C PRO A 212 12.05 26.26 -10.33
N ASP A 213 12.26 27.55 -10.05
CA ASP A 213 12.63 28.01 -8.71
C ASP A 213 11.43 28.24 -7.78
N ALA A 214 10.35 28.84 -8.27
CA ALA A 214 9.12 29.03 -7.49
C ALA A 214 8.36 27.71 -7.30
N ALA A 215 8.53 26.75 -8.21
CA ALA A 215 7.99 25.41 -8.09
C ALA A 215 8.74 24.59 -7.03
N ARG A 216 10.08 24.68 -6.98
CA ARG A 216 10.90 24.01 -5.96
C ARG A 216 10.57 24.52 -4.54
N ALA A 217 10.44 25.85 -4.37
CA ALA A 217 10.10 26.41 -3.07
C ALA A 217 8.70 25.96 -2.59
N ARG A 218 7.68 26.00 -3.47
CA ARG A 218 6.33 25.53 -3.12
C ARG A 218 6.27 24.02 -2.85
N ALA A 219 7.01 23.22 -3.64
CA ALA A 219 7.13 21.79 -3.40
C ALA A 219 7.80 21.46 -2.06
N HIS A 220 8.75 22.28 -1.64
CA HIS A 220 9.41 22.09 -0.34
C HIS A 220 8.45 22.38 0.82
N VAL A 221 7.68 23.48 0.74
CA VAL A 221 6.67 23.84 1.75
C VAL A 221 5.54 22.79 1.80
N ALA A 222 4.96 22.41 0.67
CA ALA A 222 3.89 21.41 0.62
C ALA A 222 4.34 20.03 1.14
N ARG A 223 5.63 19.67 0.99
CA ARG A 223 6.19 18.44 1.54
C ARG A 223 6.36 18.49 3.04
N ALA A 224 6.85 19.62 3.56
CA ALA A 224 7.00 19.83 5.01
C ALA A 224 5.63 19.72 5.69
N ASP A 225 4.61 20.39 5.15
CA ASP A 225 3.25 20.32 5.69
C ASP A 225 2.69 18.90 5.66
N THR A 226 2.96 18.14 4.59
CA THR A 226 2.51 16.75 4.48
C THR A 226 3.21 15.85 5.49
N LEU A 227 4.55 15.94 5.61
CA LEU A 227 5.32 15.10 6.53
C LEU A 227 4.93 15.37 7.99
N ALA A 228 4.87 16.64 8.40
CA ALA A 228 4.44 17.03 9.74
C ALA A 228 3.00 16.54 10.05
N THR A 229 2.08 16.61 9.07
CA THR A 229 0.71 16.10 9.21
C THR A 229 0.70 14.59 9.48
N TRP A 230 1.50 13.81 8.76
CA TRP A 230 1.60 12.36 8.93
C TRP A 230 2.25 11.98 10.25
N ILE A 231 3.30 12.69 10.66
CA ILE A 231 3.94 12.52 11.98
C ILE A 231 2.94 12.79 13.10
N GLY A 232 2.19 13.89 13.01
CA GLY A 232 1.13 14.20 13.97
C GLY A 232 0.01 13.18 14.02
N ALA A 233 -0.35 12.56 12.88
CA ALA A 233 -1.30 11.45 12.83
C ALA A 233 -0.73 10.20 13.52
N ALA A 234 0.52 9.86 13.24
CA ALA A 234 1.21 8.75 13.88
C ALA A 234 1.30 8.94 15.40
N HIS A 235 1.64 10.14 15.85
CA HIS A 235 1.68 10.48 17.28
C HIS A 235 0.30 10.28 17.95
N ARG A 236 -0.78 10.71 17.30
CA ARG A 236 -2.14 10.51 17.84
C ARG A 236 -2.52 9.04 17.97
N LEU A 237 -2.16 8.21 16.99
CA LEU A 237 -2.52 6.79 16.95
C LEU A 237 -1.70 5.95 17.94
N LEU A 238 -0.44 6.27 18.14
CA LEU A 238 0.47 5.52 19.00
C LEU A 238 0.08 5.58 20.47
N ALA A 239 0.14 4.44 21.13
CA ALA A 239 0.14 4.35 22.59
C ALA A 239 1.35 5.08 23.19
N PRO A 240 1.31 5.49 24.46
CA PRO A 240 2.48 6.00 25.15
C PRO A 240 3.67 5.01 25.04
N GLY A 241 4.84 5.50 24.60
CA GLY A 241 6.00 4.66 24.35
C GLY A 241 5.90 3.79 23.08
N GLY A 242 4.86 3.93 22.28
CA GLY A 242 4.72 3.26 20.99
C GLY A 242 5.76 3.72 19.98
N ALA A 243 6.05 2.88 18.98
CA ALA A 243 7.13 3.08 18.02
C ALA A 243 6.61 3.57 16.65
N LEU A 244 7.19 4.63 16.14
CA LEU A 244 7.05 5.08 14.75
C LEU A 244 8.21 4.54 13.92
N THR A 245 7.93 3.99 12.75
CA THR A 245 8.94 3.61 11.75
C THR A 245 8.65 4.32 10.44
N VAL A 246 9.60 5.11 9.96
CA VAL A 246 9.47 5.90 8.72
C VAL A 246 10.57 5.52 7.75
N ILE A 247 10.24 5.27 6.49
CA ILE A 247 11.23 5.28 5.42
C ILE A 247 11.14 6.61 4.67
N TRP A 248 12.28 7.27 4.46
CA TRP A 248 12.33 8.59 3.86
C TRP A 248 13.53 8.74 2.94
N ARG A 249 13.53 9.77 2.11
CA ARG A 249 14.69 10.13 1.30
C ARG A 249 15.84 10.63 2.18
N ALA A 250 17.08 10.26 1.85
CA ALA A 250 18.24 10.57 2.69
C ALA A 250 18.54 12.09 2.76
N ASP A 251 18.29 12.83 1.67
CA ASP A 251 18.49 14.28 1.61
C ASP A 251 17.44 15.09 2.39
N GLY A 252 16.35 14.45 2.83
CA GLY A 252 15.30 15.02 3.69
C GLY A 252 15.42 14.62 5.17
N LEU A 253 16.52 14.02 5.61
CA LEU A 253 16.66 13.52 6.97
C LEU A 253 16.56 14.63 8.01
N GLN A 254 17.12 15.81 7.75
CA GLN A 254 17.08 16.92 8.73
C GLN A 254 15.66 17.44 8.94
N ASP A 255 14.88 17.55 7.85
CA ASP A 255 13.47 17.94 7.92
C ASP A 255 12.67 16.92 8.74
N LEU A 256 12.86 15.61 8.47
CA LEU A 256 12.23 14.52 9.21
C LEU A 256 12.56 14.55 10.70
N LEU A 257 13.82 14.77 11.07
CA LEU A 257 14.22 14.85 12.47
C LEU A 257 13.64 16.08 13.16
N GLY A 258 13.58 17.24 12.48
CA GLY A 258 12.95 18.44 12.98
C GLY A 258 11.46 18.27 13.27
N ASP A 259 10.75 17.58 12.38
CA ASP A 259 9.33 17.28 12.55
C ASP A 259 9.06 16.23 13.64
N LEU A 260 10.02 15.33 13.92
CA LEU A 260 9.91 14.32 14.98
C LEU A 260 10.19 14.91 16.38
N GLU A 261 11.13 15.86 16.49
CA GLU A 261 11.69 16.33 17.77
C GLU A 261 10.64 16.75 18.81
N PRO A 262 9.52 17.41 18.47
CA PRO A 262 8.53 17.81 19.46
C PRO A 262 7.87 16.67 20.23
N ASP A 263 7.67 15.53 19.54
CA ASP A 263 6.76 14.47 20.00
C ASP A 263 7.41 13.09 20.10
N PHE A 264 8.64 12.94 19.56
CA PHE A 264 9.37 11.68 19.49
C PHE A 264 10.83 11.84 19.90
N GLY A 265 11.39 10.79 20.49
CA GLY A 265 12.81 10.68 20.77
C GLY A 265 13.33 9.27 20.57
N ALA A 266 14.53 8.99 21.06
CA ALA A 266 15.24 7.74 20.85
C ALA A 266 15.35 7.36 19.35
N ALA A 267 15.44 8.36 18.47
CA ALA A 267 15.46 8.14 17.03
C ALA A 267 16.68 7.31 16.63
N ARG A 268 16.43 6.19 15.97
CA ARG A 268 17.47 5.29 15.42
C ARG A 268 17.45 5.42 13.90
N ILE A 269 18.54 5.93 13.36
CA ILE A 269 18.67 6.31 11.94
C ILE A 269 19.49 5.25 11.22
N LEU A 270 18.89 4.54 10.28
CA LEU A 270 19.54 3.54 9.44
C LEU A 270 19.69 4.08 8.00
N PRO A 271 20.89 4.47 7.57
CA PRO A 271 21.12 4.87 6.17
C PRO A 271 21.08 3.66 5.24
N ILE A 272 20.43 3.83 4.07
CA ILE A 272 20.37 2.83 2.99
C ILE A 272 21.21 3.31 1.81
N LEU A 273 22.27 2.59 1.51
CA LEU A 273 23.20 2.89 0.42
C LEU A 273 22.91 1.99 -0.79
N PRO A 274 22.88 2.54 -2.00
CA PRO A 274 22.68 1.70 -3.20
C PRO A 274 23.89 0.77 -3.45
N ARG A 275 25.10 1.22 -3.11
CA ARG A 275 26.40 0.50 -3.27
C ARG A 275 27.37 0.96 -2.19
N PRO A 276 28.47 0.19 -1.94
CA PRO A 276 29.51 0.58 -0.99
C PRO A 276 30.08 1.98 -1.32
N ARG A 277 30.24 2.82 -0.32
CA ARG A 277 30.77 4.20 -0.41
C ARG A 277 29.92 5.18 -1.23
N ALA A 278 28.77 4.78 -1.74
CA ALA A 278 27.82 5.71 -2.36
C ALA A 278 27.10 6.51 -1.28
N PRO A 279 26.60 7.72 -1.60
CA PRO A 279 25.70 8.44 -0.72
C PRO A 279 24.43 7.60 -0.44
N ALA A 280 23.87 7.74 0.76
CA ALA A 280 22.59 7.14 1.09
C ALA A 280 21.49 7.71 0.18
N ILE A 281 20.59 6.83 -0.28
CA ILE A 281 19.42 7.20 -1.09
C ILE A 281 18.15 7.22 -0.26
N ARG A 282 18.12 6.42 0.81
CA ARG A 282 17.03 6.36 1.79
C ARG A 282 17.61 6.35 3.19
N VAL A 283 16.77 6.73 4.13
CA VAL A 283 16.96 6.48 5.55
C VAL A 283 15.72 5.79 6.09
N ILE A 284 15.91 4.86 7.02
CA ILE A 284 14.82 4.37 7.85
C ILE A 284 15.04 4.93 9.25
N VAL A 285 14.02 5.56 9.80
CA VAL A 285 14.07 6.14 11.14
C VAL A 285 13.02 5.47 11.99
N GLY A 286 13.46 4.83 13.08
CA GLY A 286 12.57 4.40 14.16
C GLY A 286 12.64 5.41 15.28
N ALA A 287 11.50 5.84 15.84
CA ALA A 287 11.44 6.78 16.95
C ALA A 287 10.36 6.37 17.95
N ILE A 288 10.53 6.72 19.21
CA ILE A 288 9.63 6.35 20.30
C ILE A 288 8.83 7.58 20.73
N LYS A 289 7.52 7.43 20.78
CA LYS A 289 6.60 8.47 21.24
C LYS A 289 6.94 8.93 22.66
N ASP A 290 6.96 10.25 22.88
CA ASP A 290 7.18 10.91 24.16
C ASP A 290 8.53 10.56 24.84
N SER A 291 9.53 10.10 24.07
CA SER A 291 10.88 9.83 24.58
C SER A 291 11.75 11.09 24.52
N GLY A 292 12.53 11.34 25.55
CA GLY A 292 13.56 12.40 25.58
C GLY A 292 14.97 11.93 25.20
N THR A 293 15.13 10.68 24.74
CA THR A 293 16.45 10.12 24.44
C THR A 293 16.98 10.68 23.11
N PRO A 294 18.27 11.07 23.04
CA PRO A 294 18.87 11.60 21.81
C PRO A 294 18.91 10.59 20.66
N PRO A 295 18.99 11.06 19.40
CA PRO A 295 19.08 10.20 18.22
C PRO A 295 20.41 9.47 18.13
N THR A 296 20.40 8.30 17.48
CA THR A 296 21.58 7.46 17.22
C THR A 296 21.59 7.00 15.76
N THR A 297 22.74 7.14 15.10
CA THR A 297 22.92 6.60 13.74
C THR A 297 23.47 5.19 13.80
N LEU A 298 22.83 4.30 13.06
CA LEU A 298 23.20 2.89 12.95
C LEU A 298 24.14 2.66 11.76
N PRO A 299 24.88 1.54 11.72
CA PRO A 299 25.60 1.12 10.52
C PRO A 299 24.67 1.02 9.33
N SER A 300 25.12 1.52 8.17
CA SER A 300 24.32 1.56 6.94
C SER A 300 24.03 0.17 6.36
N LEU A 301 22.84 -0.01 5.81
CA LEU A 301 22.55 -1.14 4.92
C LEU A 301 23.00 -0.80 3.50
N VAL A 302 23.80 -1.67 2.91
CA VAL A 302 24.22 -1.57 1.51
C VAL A 302 23.38 -2.53 0.68
N LEU A 303 22.65 -2.02 -0.34
CA LEU A 303 21.74 -2.84 -1.14
C LEU A 303 22.47 -3.77 -2.12
N ASN A 304 23.49 -3.24 -2.82
CA ASN A 304 24.25 -4.01 -3.80
C ASN A 304 25.76 -3.95 -3.49
N ASP A 305 26.46 -5.00 -3.84
CA ASP A 305 27.92 -5.06 -3.77
C ASP A 305 28.61 -4.18 -4.84
N ALA A 306 29.94 -4.27 -4.95
CA ALA A 306 30.71 -3.52 -5.93
C ALA A 306 30.41 -3.94 -7.38
N ASP A 307 29.95 -5.17 -7.59
CA ASP A 307 29.59 -5.73 -8.90
C ASP A 307 28.11 -5.50 -9.25
N ASN A 308 27.42 -4.68 -8.48
CA ASN A 308 25.99 -4.37 -8.62
C ASN A 308 25.06 -5.60 -8.45
N ARG A 309 25.50 -6.59 -7.69
CA ARG A 309 24.67 -7.73 -7.26
C ARG A 309 24.06 -7.42 -5.89
N PRO A 310 22.87 -7.92 -5.56
CA PRO A 310 22.32 -7.76 -4.22
C PRO A 310 23.31 -8.23 -3.16
N SER A 311 23.49 -7.44 -2.10
CA SER A 311 24.32 -7.85 -0.96
C SER A 311 23.62 -8.98 -0.20
N ALA A 312 24.40 -9.82 0.52
CA ALA A 312 23.83 -10.88 1.35
C ALA A 312 22.83 -10.35 2.37
N ALA A 313 23.09 -9.16 2.96
CA ALA A 313 22.16 -8.52 3.89
C ALA A 313 20.86 -8.08 3.20
N ALA A 314 20.95 -7.50 2.00
CA ALA A 314 19.77 -7.11 1.23
C ALA A 314 18.96 -8.34 0.79
N GLU A 315 19.60 -9.41 0.34
CA GLU A 315 18.92 -10.66 -0.02
C GLU A 315 18.18 -11.28 1.19
N ALA A 316 18.86 -11.37 2.34
CA ALA A 316 18.24 -11.89 3.57
C ALA A 316 16.98 -11.08 3.94
N ILE A 317 17.00 -9.75 3.82
CA ILE A 317 15.86 -8.90 4.13
C ILE A 317 14.77 -9.02 3.05
N LEU A 318 15.13 -8.80 1.79
CA LEU A 318 14.16 -8.65 0.70
C LEU A 318 13.54 -9.99 0.25
N ARG A 319 14.25 -11.11 0.44
CA ARG A 319 13.78 -12.44 0.02
C ARG A 319 13.46 -13.37 1.18
N GLU A 320 14.30 -13.36 2.23
CA GLU A 320 14.15 -14.30 3.34
C GLU A 320 13.37 -13.69 4.52
N GLY A 321 13.05 -12.37 4.47
CA GLY A 321 12.29 -11.65 5.50
C GLY A 321 13.05 -11.46 6.80
N ALA A 322 14.37 -11.36 6.73
CA ALA A 322 15.19 -11.01 7.88
C ALA A 322 14.80 -9.63 8.45
N THR A 323 14.97 -9.48 9.73
CA THR A 323 14.68 -8.25 10.48
C THR A 323 15.80 -7.23 10.31
N LEU A 324 15.42 -5.96 10.20
CA LEU A 324 16.33 -4.83 10.37
C LEU A 324 16.27 -4.34 11.84
N PRO A 325 17.38 -4.32 12.56
CA PRO A 325 17.39 -3.98 14.00
C PRO A 325 17.30 -2.46 14.20
N LEU A 326 16.13 -1.87 14.00
CA LEU A 326 15.88 -0.47 14.38
C LEU A 326 15.52 -0.33 15.86
N ALA A 327 14.87 -1.33 16.44
CA ALA A 327 14.67 -1.37 17.88
C ALA A 327 15.79 -2.20 18.51
N ALA A 328 16.48 -1.66 19.54
CA ALA A 328 17.10 -2.54 20.49
C ALA A 328 15.96 -3.26 21.24
N PRO A 329 16.05 -4.55 21.55
CA PRO A 329 15.20 -5.10 22.58
C PRO A 329 15.40 -4.25 23.84
N ALA A 330 14.30 -3.90 24.48
CA ALA A 330 14.30 -3.20 25.77
C ALA A 330 15.06 -4.04 26.80
#